data_e904614b386aa8ee77941ce0019ed0cb
#
_entry.id   e904614b386aa8ee77941ce0019ed0cb
#
_cell.length_a   1.000
_cell.length_b   1.000
_cell.length_c   1.000
_cell.angle_alpha   90.00
_cell.angle_beta   90.00
_cell.angle_gamma   90.00
#
_symmetry.space_group_name_H-M   'P 1'
#
loop_
_entity.id
_entity.type
_entity.pdbx_description
1 polymer ?
#
loop_
_entity_poly.entity_id
_entity_poly.type
_entity_poly.pdbx_seq_one_letter_code
_entity_poly.pdbx_strand_id
1 'polypeptide(L)'
;FCINQHPLSFLATKNMEITKIESGAGTVTIAAADWAKNCGFQKLKFFGADFSYSFGKPYTKGTYLEKQFFSKSNRIISTEEKYAALMFRTELEKIHGQKNSFTTEVLKRYKKSLEDWAEKNSFKLKNGVYISERKIETKNFSAKSNFNYSEFYSQFINGIKELLKNPEPEIILESNWGLSVLPILAFFKNNTLFDSLKLAYNQALRYN
;
A
#
# COMPACT_ATOMS: atom_id res chain seq x y z
N PHE A 1 -8.57 -4.43 -13.25
CA PHE A 1 -8.50 -4.20 -11.80
C PHE A 1 -7.21 -4.79 -11.24
N CYS A 2 -6.66 -4.13 -10.21
CA CYS A 2 -5.46 -4.58 -9.52
C CYS A 2 -5.78 -4.72 -8.05
N ILE A 3 -5.18 -5.69 -7.38
CA ILE A 3 -5.33 -5.85 -5.94
C ILE A 3 -4.04 -5.46 -5.21
N ASN A 4 -4.23 -4.95 -4.01
CA ASN A 4 -3.16 -4.73 -3.05
C ASN A 4 -2.92 -5.98 -2.19
N GLN A 5 -2.11 -5.86 -1.16
CA GLN A 5 -1.80 -6.95 -0.22
C GLN A 5 -2.86 -7.13 0.88
N HIS A 6 -4.04 -6.51 0.75
CA HIS A 6 -5.09 -6.68 1.74
C HIS A 6 -5.63 -8.13 1.72
N PRO A 7 -5.82 -8.80 2.86
CA PRO A 7 -6.25 -10.20 2.93
C PRO A 7 -7.52 -10.51 2.14
N LEU A 8 -8.54 -9.64 2.20
CA LEU A 8 -9.76 -9.79 1.41
C LEU A 8 -9.51 -9.77 -0.10
N SER A 9 -8.52 -8.98 -0.55
CA SER A 9 -8.11 -8.95 -1.96
C SER A 9 -7.52 -10.29 -2.39
N PHE A 10 -6.73 -10.94 -1.53
CA PHE A 10 -6.21 -12.28 -1.81
C PHE A 10 -7.32 -13.32 -1.92
N LEU A 11 -8.32 -13.23 -1.07
CA LEU A 11 -9.47 -14.15 -1.12
C LEU A 11 -10.29 -13.93 -2.40
N ALA A 12 -10.49 -12.68 -2.81
CA ALA A 12 -11.20 -12.36 -4.06
C ALA A 12 -10.48 -12.93 -5.28
N THR A 13 -9.14 -13.05 -5.28
CA THR A 13 -8.40 -13.63 -6.42
C THR A 13 -8.61 -15.13 -6.61
N LYS A 14 -9.20 -15.83 -5.66
CA LYS A 14 -9.57 -17.24 -5.86
C LYS A 14 -10.74 -17.39 -6.84
N ASN A 15 -11.57 -16.35 -6.96
CA ASN A 15 -12.78 -16.35 -7.76
C ASN A 15 -12.69 -15.47 -9.01
N MET A 16 -11.55 -14.78 -9.23
CA MET A 16 -11.34 -13.95 -10.41
C MET A 16 -9.85 -13.76 -10.69
N GLU A 17 -9.50 -13.65 -11.97
CA GLU A 17 -8.15 -13.30 -12.40
C GLU A 17 -7.91 -11.80 -12.22
N ILE A 18 -7.17 -11.44 -11.17
CA ILE A 18 -6.78 -10.05 -10.90
C ILE A 18 -5.27 -9.95 -10.80
N THR A 19 -4.71 -8.92 -11.40
CA THR A 19 -3.28 -8.62 -11.26
C THR A 19 -2.96 -8.13 -9.87
N LYS A 20 -1.99 -8.76 -9.23
CA LYS A 20 -1.45 -8.32 -7.94
C LYS A 20 -0.42 -7.23 -8.19
N ILE A 21 -0.47 -6.18 -7.37
CA ILE A 21 0.50 -5.08 -7.36
C ILE A 21 1.25 -5.08 -6.04
N GLU A 22 2.55 -4.86 -6.10
CA GLU A 22 3.40 -4.65 -4.93
C GLU A 22 3.09 -3.27 -4.31
N SER A 23 2.24 -3.25 -3.28
CA SER A 23 1.78 -2.03 -2.61
C SER A 23 2.22 -1.93 -1.14
N GLY A 24 2.91 -2.95 -0.62
CA GLY A 24 3.31 -3.04 0.79
C GLY A 24 4.51 -2.19 1.18
N ALA A 25 5.21 -1.61 0.22
CA ALA A 25 6.46 -0.86 0.47
C ALA A 25 6.26 0.55 1.05
N GLY A 26 5.01 0.97 1.33
CA GLY A 26 4.70 2.28 1.91
C GLY A 26 4.82 3.48 0.97
N THR A 27 5.13 3.25 -0.31
CA THR A 27 5.21 4.30 -1.33
C THR A 27 4.46 3.90 -2.60
N VAL A 28 3.71 4.84 -3.16
CA VAL A 28 2.97 4.65 -4.42
C VAL A 28 3.92 4.45 -5.62
N THR A 29 5.16 4.90 -5.54
CA THR A 29 6.17 4.77 -6.59
C THR A 29 6.40 3.32 -6.99
N ILE A 30 6.50 2.42 -6.01
CA ILE A 30 6.72 0.99 -6.27
C ILE A 30 5.46 0.34 -6.83
N ALA A 31 4.28 0.69 -6.31
CA ALA A 31 3.02 0.20 -6.84
C ALA A 31 2.82 0.62 -8.30
N ALA A 32 3.18 1.86 -8.66
CA ALA A 32 3.12 2.36 -10.03
C ALA A 32 4.14 1.64 -10.94
N ALA A 33 5.36 1.40 -10.44
CA ALA A 33 6.40 0.65 -11.16
C ALA A 33 5.96 -0.79 -11.45
N ASP A 34 5.41 -1.46 -10.44
CA ASP A 34 4.95 -2.84 -10.57
C ASP A 34 3.72 -2.95 -11.51
N TRP A 35 2.83 -1.97 -11.43
CA TRP A 35 1.72 -1.87 -12.37
C TRP A 35 2.20 -1.67 -13.81
N ALA A 36 3.13 -0.74 -14.04
CA ALA A 36 3.70 -0.50 -15.36
C ALA A 36 4.43 -1.75 -15.92
N LYS A 37 5.21 -2.46 -15.07
CA LYS A 37 5.81 -3.75 -15.43
C LYS A 37 4.72 -4.75 -15.85
N ASN A 38 3.65 -4.90 -15.08
CA ASN A 38 2.56 -5.83 -15.39
C ASN A 38 1.82 -5.44 -16.68
N CYS A 39 1.84 -4.17 -17.08
CA CYS A 39 1.37 -3.69 -18.38
C CYS A 39 2.39 -3.93 -19.53
N GLY A 40 3.55 -4.53 -19.27
CA GLY A 40 4.56 -4.86 -20.27
C GLY A 40 5.59 -3.78 -20.54
N PHE A 41 5.62 -2.68 -19.80
CA PHE A 41 6.62 -1.63 -19.96
C PHE A 41 8.00 -2.12 -19.55
N GLN A 42 8.96 -2.05 -20.46
CA GLN A 42 10.34 -2.49 -20.24
C GLN A 42 11.28 -1.36 -19.83
N LYS A 43 10.83 -0.11 -19.94
CA LYS A 43 11.62 1.08 -19.57
C LYS A 43 10.77 1.95 -18.66
N LEU A 44 11.29 2.26 -17.48
CA LEU A 44 10.60 3.07 -16.47
C LEU A 44 11.47 4.27 -16.12
N LYS A 45 10.95 5.47 -16.28
CA LYS A 45 11.61 6.70 -15.83
C LYS A 45 10.73 7.37 -14.77
N PHE A 46 11.31 7.59 -13.62
CA PHE A 46 10.63 8.26 -12.51
C PHE A 46 10.96 9.74 -12.50
N PHE A 47 9.95 10.55 -12.23
CA PHE A 47 10.08 11.97 -11.99
C PHE A 47 9.55 12.28 -10.59
N GLY A 48 10.32 13.04 -9.79
CA GLY A 48 9.96 13.37 -8.42
C GLY A 48 10.11 12.21 -7.42
N ALA A 49 10.84 11.15 -7.77
CA ALA A 49 11.19 10.05 -6.87
C ALA A 49 12.62 10.25 -6.33
N ASP A 50 12.87 11.43 -5.80
CA ASP A 50 14.17 11.84 -5.24
C ASP A 50 14.37 11.37 -3.80
N PHE A 51 13.32 10.92 -3.13
CA PHE A 51 13.34 10.44 -1.74
C PHE A 51 14.06 11.42 -0.81
N SER A 52 13.81 12.70 -1.02
CA SER A 52 14.44 13.80 -0.29
C SER A 52 13.51 15.00 -0.17
N TYR A 53 13.80 15.83 0.81
CA TYR A 53 13.21 17.16 0.95
C TYR A 53 14.14 18.18 0.31
N SER A 54 13.88 18.48 -0.95
CA SER A 54 14.68 19.44 -1.72
C SER A 54 14.28 20.88 -1.38
N PHE A 55 15.30 21.72 -1.15
CA PHE A 55 15.12 23.14 -0.82
C PHE A 55 14.21 23.41 0.40
N GLY A 56 14.22 22.50 1.38
CA GLY A 56 13.41 22.64 2.59
C GLY A 56 11.93 22.47 2.36
N LYS A 57 11.52 21.73 1.32
CA LYS A 57 10.11 21.46 0.99
C LYS A 57 9.85 19.96 0.97
N PRO A 58 8.87 19.48 1.75
CA PRO A 58 8.50 18.07 1.74
C PRO A 58 7.73 17.66 0.47
N TYR A 59 7.10 18.63 -0.21
CA TYR A 59 6.32 18.41 -1.44
C TYR A 59 6.46 19.57 -2.41
N THR A 60 6.30 19.29 -3.70
CA THR A 60 6.28 20.27 -4.76
C THR A 60 5.05 21.20 -4.64
N LYS A 61 5.21 22.45 -5.03
CA LYS A 61 4.10 23.41 -5.15
C LYS A 61 2.99 22.86 -6.05
N GLY A 62 1.74 23.13 -5.70
CA GLY A 62 0.57 22.67 -6.44
C GLY A 62 0.04 21.29 -6.04
N THR A 63 0.67 20.62 -5.06
CA THR A 63 0.15 19.34 -4.54
C THR A 63 -1.07 19.55 -3.64
N TYR A 64 -1.82 18.46 -3.40
CA TYR A 64 -2.99 18.49 -2.52
C TYR A 64 -2.67 18.96 -1.09
N LEU A 65 -1.45 18.69 -0.60
CA LEU A 65 -1.00 19.15 0.72
C LEU A 65 -0.86 20.66 0.80
N GLU A 66 -0.37 21.33 -0.26
CA GLU A 66 -0.31 22.78 -0.28
C GLU A 66 -1.71 23.37 -0.12
N LYS A 67 -2.69 22.88 -0.89
CA LYS A 67 -4.08 23.32 -0.77
C LYS A 67 -4.64 23.07 0.62
N GLN A 68 -4.37 21.90 1.20
CA GLN A 68 -4.83 21.54 2.54
C GLN A 68 -4.17 22.43 3.62
N PHE A 69 -2.89 22.71 3.51
CA PHE A 69 -2.19 23.57 4.46
C PHE A 69 -2.59 25.03 4.32
N PHE A 70 -2.74 25.51 3.07
CA PHE A 70 -3.22 26.85 2.79
C PHE A 70 -4.63 27.08 3.36
N SER A 71 -5.57 26.17 3.14
CA SER A 71 -6.94 26.30 3.68
C SER A 71 -7.01 26.34 5.20
N LYS A 72 -6.00 25.80 5.89
CA LYS A 72 -5.88 25.78 7.35
C LYS A 72 -4.87 26.79 7.89
N SER A 73 -4.26 27.63 7.04
CA SER A 73 -3.31 28.65 7.46
C SER A 73 -4.07 29.89 7.96
N ASN A 74 -3.43 30.62 8.86
CA ASN A 74 -3.92 31.88 9.40
C ASN A 74 -2.74 32.82 9.65
N ARG A 75 -2.98 34.00 10.21
CA ARG A 75 -1.95 35.01 10.46
C ARG A 75 -0.82 34.51 11.39
N ILE A 76 -1.12 33.57 12.27
CA ILE A 76 -0.17 33.05 13.27
C ILE A 76 0.54 31.81 12.72
N ILE A 77 -0.18 30.91 12.05
CA ILE A 77 0.33 29.65 11.54
C ILE A 77 0.31 29.70 10.01
N SER A 78 1.48 29.87 9.41
CA SER A 78 1.63 29.94 7.95
C SER A 78 1.65 28.54 7.30
N THR A 79 1.51 28.51 5.97
CA THR A 79 1.65 27.28 5.19
C THR A 79 3.08 26.72 5.31
N GLU A 80 4.08 27.60 5.35
CA GLU A 80 5.50 27.24 5.49
C GLU A 80 5.79 26.61 6.84
N GLU A 81 5.17 27.12 7.91
CA GLU A 81 5.29 26.50 9.24
C GLU A 81 4.74 25.08 9.27
N LYS A 82 3.62 24.83 8.58
CA LYS A 82 3.05 23.48 8.47
C LYS A 82 3.95 22.54 7.67
N TYR A 83 4.63 23.04 6.63
CA TYR A 83 5.64 22.26 5.92
C TYR A 83 6.85 21.98 6.80
N ALA A 84 7.34 22.95 7.54
CA ALA A 84 8.41 22.76 8.51
C ALA A 84 8.03 21.72 9.57
N ALA A 85 6.84 21.84 10.17
CA ALA A 85 6.35 20.88 11.15
C ALA A 85 6.26 19.44 10.58
N LEU A 86 5.89 19.31 9.30
CA LEU A 86 5.88 17.99 8.64
C LEU A 86 7.31 17.44 8.45
N MET A 87 8.25 18.27 8.02
CA MET A 87 9.64 17.87 7.81
C MET A 87 10.34 17.45 9.10
N PHE A 88 10.17 18.26 10.16
CA PHE A 88 10.83 18.05 11.44
C PHE A 88 10.13 17.04 12.36
N ARG A 89 9.15 16.29 11.86
CA ARG A 89 8.52 15.19 12.61
C ARG A 89 9.48 14.05 12.92
N THR A 90 10.51 13.89 12.08
CA THR A 90 11.56 12.89 12.22
C THR A 90 12.91 13.56 12.04
N GLU A 91 13.96 12.92 12.50
CA GLU A 91 15.32 13.38 12.31
C GLU A 91 15.66 13.56 10.83
N LEU A 92 16.27 14.69 10.52
CA LEU A 92 16.69 15.05 9.17
C LEU A 92 18.19 14.81 9.00
N GLU A 93 18.56 14.15 7.93
CA GLU A 93 19.93 13.96 7.52
C GLU A 93 20.21 14.74 6.24
N LYS A 94 21.32 15.47 6.23
CA LYS A 94 21.75 16.23 5.05
C LYS A 94 22.31 15.29 3.99
N ILE A 95 21.87 15.46 2.75
CA ILE A 95 22.43 14.70 1.63
C ILE A 95 23.72 15.36 1.16
N HIS A 96 24.84 14.63 1.27
CA HIS A 96 26.13 15.10 0.82
C HIS A 96 26.15 15.34 -0.71
N GLY A 97 26.74 16.46 -1.13
CA GLY A 97 26.83 16.82 -2.55
C GLY A 97 25.56 17.47 -3.13
N GLN A 98 24.47 17.57 -2.36
CA GLN A 98 23.25 18.27 -2.79
C GLN A 98 22.98 19.48 -1.90
N LYS A 99 22.85 20.66 -2.53
CA LYS A 99 22.60 21.90 -1.80
C LYS A 99 21.17 21.90 -1.26
N ASN A 100 21.03 22.13 0.06
CA ASN A 100 19.74 22.25 0.74
C ASN A 100 18.79 21.06 0.55
N SER A 101 19.35 19.84 0.46
CA SER A 101 18.57 18.61 0.38
C SER A 101 18.75 17.77 1.63
N PHE A 102 17.65 17.30 2.17
CA PHE A 102 17.59 16.48 3.37
C PHE A 102 16.83 15.20 3.11
N THR A 103 17.15 14.15 3.82
CA THR A 103 16.42 12.89 3.81
C THR A 103 16.06 12.47 5.22
N THR A 104 15.27 11.42 5.34
CA THR A 104 14.91 10.78 6.61
C THR A 104 15.15 9.28 6.48
N GLU A 105 15.21 8.59 7.60
CA GLU A 105 15.32 7.13 7.59
C GLU A 105 14.16 6.46 6.81
N VAL A 106 12.95 7.01 6.89
CA VAL A 106 11.79 6.52 6.12
C VAL A 106 11.99 6.69 4.62
N LEU A 107 12.47 7.86 4.17
CA LEU A 107 12.73 8.11 2.75
C LEU A 107 13.86 7.24 2.21
N LYS A 108 14.89 6.97 3.01
CA LYS A 108 15.95 6.01 2.67
C LYS A 108 15.40 4.60 2.48
N ARG A 109 14.50 4.16 3.38
CA ARG A 109 13.83 2.86 3.23
C ARG A 109 13.00 2.78 1.97
N TYR A 110 12.27 3.83 1.61
CA TYR A 110 11.50 3.87 0.36
C TYR A 110 12.41 3.76 -0.86
N LYS A 111 13.55 4.48 -0.85
CA LYS A 111 14.56 4.38 -1.92
C LYS A 111 15.10 2.96 -2.04
N LYS A 112 15.53 2.37 -0.92
CA LYS A 112 16.00 0.99 -0.87
C LYS A 112 14.94 0.01 -1.37
N SER A 113 13.70 0.16 -0.92
CA SER A 113 12.60 -0.71 -1.38
C SER A 113 12.37 -0.62 -2.89
N LEU A 114 12.57 0.54 -3.52
CA LEU A 114 12.52 0.67 -4.98
C LEU A 114 13.70 -0.04 -5.66
N GLU A 115 14.90 0.08 -5.10
CA GLU A 115 16.10 -0.61 -5.59
C GLU A 115 15.93 -2.13 -5.48
N ASP A 116 15.48 -2.63 -4.33
CA ASP A 116 15.19 -4.05 -4.09
C ASP A 116 14.09 -4.58 -5.05
N TRP A 117 13.03 -3.78 -5.28
CA TRP A 117 12.00 -4.10 -6.26
C TRP A 117 12.57 -4.20 -7.67
N ALA A 118 13.43 -3.26 -8.05
CA ALA A 118 14.05 -3.25 -9.38
C ALA A 118 14.94 -4.47 -9.57
N GLU A 119 15.78 -4.82 -8.60
CA GLU A 119 16.64 -6.00 -8.62
C GLU A 119 15.80 -7.29 -8.74
N LYS A 120 14.82 -7.47 -7.86
CA LYS A 120 13.89 -8.62 -7.87
C LYS A 120 13.19 -8.80 -9.21
N ASN A 121 12.87 -7.71 -9.91
CA ASN A 121 12.18 -7.73 -11.20
C ASN A 121 13.13 -7.60 -12.39
N SER A 122 14.45 -7.72 -12.19
CA SER A 122 15.48 -7.66 -13.24
C SER A 122 15.50 -6.33 -14.01
N PHE A 123 15.23 -5.22 -13.32
CA PHE A 123 15.41 -3.88 -13.86
C PHE A 123 16.78 -3.33 -13.41
N LYS A 124 17.56 -2.78 -14.34
CA LYS A 124 18.79 -2.08 -14.06
C LYS A 124 18.67 -0.59 -14.35
N LEU A 125 19.19 0.22 -13.44
CA LEU A 125 19.25 1.67 -13.62
C LEU A 125 20.39 2.04 -14.57
N LYS A 126 20.05 2.64 -15.72
CA LYS A 126 21.01 3.15 -16.71
C LYS A 126 20.61 4.58 -17.09
N ASN A 127 21.49 5.56 -16.87
CA ASN A 127 21.24 6.97 -17.20
C ASN A 127 19.90 7.51 -16.69
N GLY A 128 19.52 7.19 -15.45
CA GLY A 128 18.27 7.64 -14.83
C GLY A 128 17.00 6.91 -15.31
N VAL A 129 17.15 5.84 -16.07
CA VAL A 129 16.04 5.00 -16.56
C VAL A 129 16.25 3.58 -16.07
N TYR A 130 15.22 2.98 -15.49
CA TYR A 130 15.20 1.56 -15.18
C TYR A 130 14.82 0.77 -16.43
N ILE A 131 15.69 -0.12 -16.87
CA ILE A 131 15.54 -0.93 -18.09
C ILE A 131 15.48 -2.40 -17.67
N SER A 132 14.45 -3.10 -18.12
CA SER A 132 14.32 -4.54 -17.87
C SER A 132 15.35 -5.32 -18.68
N GLU A 133 16.06 -6.24 -18.01
CA GLU A 133 17.00 -7.16 -18.66
C GLU A 133 16.30 -8.39 -19.25
N ARG A 134 15.02 -8.59 -18.91
CA ARG A 134 14.21 -9.68 -19.43
C ARG A 134 13.07 -9.13 -20.27
N LYS A 135 12.67 -9.85 -21.30
CA LYS A 135 11.43 -9.56 -22.03
C LYS A 135 10.26 -9.74 -21.05
N ILE A 136 9.52 -8.66 -20.82
CA ILE A 136 8.33 -8.72 -19.97
C ILE A 136 7.18 -9.19 -20.86
N GLU A 137 6.61 -10.33 -20.53
CA GLU A 137 5.40 -10.80 -21.18
C GLU A 137 4.20 -10.05 -20.59
N THR A 138 3.42 -9.42 -21.43
CA THR A 138 2.15 -8.83 -21.03
C THR A 138 1.21 -9.96 -20.62
N LYS A 139 0.73 -9.93 -19.40
CA LYS A 139 -0.38 -10.80 -19.03
C LYS A 139 -1.61 -10.33 -19.80
N ASN A 140 -2.18 -11.18 -20.62
CA ASN A 140 -3.45 -10.91 -21.25
C ASN A 140 -4.51 -10.77 -20.15
N PHE A 141 -4.94 -9.54 -19.91
CA PHE A 141 -6.04 -9.29 -18.99
C PHE A 141 -7.32 -9.69 -19.70
N SER A 142 -7.81 -10.88 -19.42
CA SER A 142 -9.15 -11.25 -19.81
C SER A 142 -10.15 -10.34 -19.09
N ALA A 143 -10.89 -9.55 -19.83
CA ALA A 143 -11.95 -8.70 -19.28
C ALA A 143 -13.16 -9.50 -18.75
N LYS A 144 -13.13 -10.82 -18.86
CA LYS A 144 -14.22 -11.71 -18.46
C LYS A 144 -13.90 -12.40 -17.13
N SER A 145 -13.92 -11.66 -16.05
CA SER A 145 -14.10 -12.28 -14.75
C SER A 145 -15.51 -11.97 -14.26
N ASN A 146 -16.41 -12.90 -14.43
CA ASN A 146 -17.69 -12.87 -13.73
C ASN A 146 -17.41 -13.17 -12.26
N PHE A 147 -17.14 -12.12 -11.47
CA PHE A 147 -17.00 -12.27 -10.03
C PHE A 147 -18.37 -12.67 -9.46
N ASN A 148 -18.45 -13.89 -8.97
CA ASN A 148 -19.61 -14.36 -8.27
C ASN A 148 -19.61 -13.86 -6.82
N TYR A 149 -20.27 -12.73 -6.60
CA TYR A 149 -20.33 -12.11 -5.28
C TYR A 149 -20.99 -13.02 -4.24
N SER A 150 -22.07 -13.72 -4.61
CA SER A 150 -22.79 -14.61 -3.70
C SER A 150 -21.93 -15.78 -3.24
N GLU A 151 -21.15 -16.35 -4.15
CA GLU A 151 -20.21 -17.42 -3.84
C GLU A 151 -19.07 -16.93 -2.95
N PHE A 152 -18.47 -15.81 -3.29
CA PHE A 152 -17.43 -15.18 -2.47
C PHE A 152 -17.93 -14.86 -1.06
N TYR A 153 -19.13 -14.29 -0.96
CA TYR A 153 -19.75 -13.97 0.31
C TYR A 153 -20.02 -15.21 1.16
N SER A 154 -20.56 -16.27 0.55
CA SER A 154 -20.76 -17.55 1.20
C SER A 154 -19.47 -18.17 1.74
N GLN A 155 -18.38 -18.08 0.95
CA GLN A 155 -17.05 -18.52 1.39
C GLN A 155 -16.53 -17.67 2.55
N PHE A 156 -16.75 -16.36 2.53
CA PHE A 156 -16.37 -15.45 3.61
C PHE A 156 -17.09 -15.79 4.92
N ILE A 157 -18.41 -15.96 4.88
CA ILE A 157 -19.21 -16.35 6.06
C ILE A 157 -18.76 -17.72 6.60
N ASN A 158 -18.54 -18.70 5.73
CA ASN A 158 -18.05 -20.01 6.13
C ASN A 158 -16.65 -19.93 6.74
N GLY A 159 -15.77 -19.09 6.20
CA GLY A 159 -14.45 -18.86 6.76
C GLY A 159 -14.49 -18.32 8.19
N ILE A 160 -15.33 -17.33 8.47
CA ILE A 160 -15.52 -16.83 9.85
C ILE A 160 -16.13 -17.91 10.75
N LYS A 161 -17.08 -18.68 10.24
CA LYS A 161 -17.71 -19.77 10.99
C LYS A 161 -16.71 -20.86 11.40
N GLU A 162 -15.76 -21.17 10.53
CA GLU A 162 -14.68 -22.13 10.87
C GLU A 162 -13.76 -21.56 11.97
N LEU A 163 -13.42 -20.27 11.92
CA LEU A 163 -12.63 -19.61 12.98
C LEU A 163 -13.37 -19.61 14.33
N LEU A 164 -14.70 -19.57 14.34
CA LEU A 164 -15.49 -19.65 15.56
C LEU A 164 -15.45 -21.02 16.24
N LYS A 165 -15.10 -22.09 15.50
CA LYS A 165 -14.98 -23.44 16.08
C LYS A 165 -13.72 -23.57 16.94
N ASN A 166 -12.65 -22.86 16.57
CA ASN A 166 -11.37 -22.85 17.30
C ASN A 166 -10.76 -21.45 17.27
N PRO A 167 -11.19 -20.53 18.14
CA PRO A 167 -10.83 -19.11 18.11
C PRO A 167 -9.45 -18.86 18.77
N GLU A 168 -8.40 -19.54 18.32
CA GLU A 168 -7.05 -19.35 18.80
C GLU A 168 -6.33 -18.24 18.00
N PRO A 169 -5.54 -17.36 18.67
CA PRO A 169 -4.84 -16.28 18.00
C PRO A 169 -3.95 -16.73 16.85
N GLU A 170 -3.24 -17.84 17.02
CA GLU A 170 -2.34 -18.42 16.02
C GLU A 170 -3.10 -18.80 14.76
N ILE A 171 -4.24 -19.46 14.89
CA ILE A 171 -5.09 -19.91 13.77
C ILE A 171 -5.64 -18.68 13.02
N ILE A 172 -6.02 -17.63 13.73
CA ILE A 172 -6.52 -16.40 13.13
C ILE A 172 -5.42 -15.71 12.33
N LEU A 173 -4.21 -15.62 12.86
CA LEU A 173 -3.09 -14.94 12.20
C LEU A 173 -2.55 -15.73 10.98
N GLU A 174 -2.69 -17.04 10.96
CA GLU A 174 -2.30 -17.89 9.84
C GLU A 174 -3.35 -17.95 8.73
N SER A 175 -4.58 -17.59 9.03
CA SER A 175 -5.70 -17.64 8.08
C SER A 175 -5.92 -16.29 7.39
N ASN A 176 -6.07 -16.29 6.05
CA ASN A 176 -6.49 -15.11 5.32
C ASN A 176 -7.88 -14.60 5.74
N TRP A 177 -8.77 -15.49 6.17
CA TRP A 177 -10.08 -15.13 6.74
C TRP A 177 -9.89 -14.41 8.07
N GLY A 178 -9.06 -14.94 8.95
CA GLY A 178 -8.72 -14.33 10.23
C GLY A 178 -8.06 -12.95 10.03
N LEU A 179 -7.06 -12.85 9.18
CA LEU A 179 -6.42 -11.58 8.85
C LEU A 179 -7.42 -10.55 8.30
N SER A 180 -8.43 -10.98 7.55
CA SER A 180 -9.43 -10.07 6.97
C SER A 180 -10.38 -9.46 8.02
N VAL A 181 -10.58 -10.14 9.15
CA VAL A 181 -11.43 -9.65 10.24
C VAL A 181 -10.68 -8.94 11.35
N LEU A 182 -9.34 -8.90 11.31
CA LEU A 182 -8.52 -8.21 12.32
C LEU A 182 -8.96 -6.76 12.63
N PRO A 183 -9.36 -5.92 11.65
CA PRO A 183 -9.84 -4.57 11.96
C PRO A 183 -11.09 -4.58 12.83
N ILE A 184 -11.99 -5.56 12.63
CA ILE A 184 -13.21 -5.73 13.43
C ILE A 184 -12.86 -6.23 14.82
N LEU A 185 -11.92 -7.19 14.92
CA LEU A 185 -11.44 -7.68 16.21
C LEU A 185 -10.77 -6.58 17.02
N ALA A 186 -9.97 -5.74 16.36
CA ALA A 186 -9.33 -4.58 16.99
C ALA A 186 -10.34 -3.53 17.48
N PHE A 187 -11.45 -3.34 16.76
CA PHE A 187 -12.54 -2.46 17.18
C PHE A 187 -13.19 -2.96 18.47
N PHE A 188 -13.39 -4.28 18.60
CA PHE A 188 -14.00 -4.92 19.77
C PHE A 188 -12.95 -5.40 20.80
N LYS A 189 -11.81 -4.75 20.91
CA LYS A 189 -10.65 -5.15 21.73
C LYS A 189 -10.93 -5.41 23.22
N ASN A 190 -12.04 -4.89 23.74
CA ASN A 190 -12.44 -5.07 25.14
C ASN A 190 -13.24 -6.37 25.35
N ASN A 191 -13.56 -7.10 24.30
CA ASN A 191 -14.27 -8.38 24.35
C ASN A 191 -13.28 -9.55 24.25
N THR A 192 -13.72 -10.74 24.61
CA THR A 192 -12.94 -11.93 24.32
C THR A 192 -12.78 -12.11 22.79
N LEU A 193 -11.78 -12.86 22.38
CA LEU A 193 -11.56 -13.15 20.95
C LEU A 193 -12.78 -13.85 20.32
N PHE A 194 -13.38 -14.80 21.05
CA PHE A 194 -14.58 -15.50 20.62
C PHE A 194 -15.77 -14.54 20.45
N ASP A 195 -16.02 -13.67 21.43
CA ASP A 195 -17.14 -12.72 21.37
C ASP A 195 -16.93 -11.71 20.21
N SER A 196 -15.71 -11.25 19.99
CA SER A 196 -15.37 -10.37 18.88
C SER A 196 -15.60 -11.03 17.52
N LEU A 197 -15.20 -12.30 17.35
CA LEU A 197 -15.48 -13.09 16.15
C LEU A 197 -16.98 -13.32 15.95
N LYS A 198 -17.72 -13.61 17.03
CA LYS A 198 -19.17 -13.79 17.00
C LYS A 198 -19.88 -12.50 16.59
N LEU A 199 -19.43 -11.35 17.07
CA LEU A 199 -19.94 -10.05 16.64
C LEU A 199 -19.65 -9.80 15.17
N ALA A 200 -18.42 -10.09 14.70
CA ALA A 200 -18.04 -9.97 13.29
C ALA A 200 -18.91 -10.86 12.39
N TYR A 201 -19.14 -12.10 12.80
CA TYR A 201 -20.02 -13.05 12.10
C TYR A 201 -21.46 -12.53 12.00
N ASN A 202 -22.03 -12.09 13.12
CA ASN A 202 -23.38 -11.55 13.16
C ASN A 202 -23.53 -10.28 12.32
N GLN A 203 -22.52 -9.42 12.32
CA GLN A 203 -22.51 -8.24 11.45
C GLN A 203 -22.48 -8.64 9.97
N ALA A 204 -21.62 -9.59 9.60
CA ALA A 204 -21.54 -10.06 8.22
C ALA A 204 -22.90 -10.63 7.74
N LEU A 205 -23.60 -11.38 8.58
CA LEU A 205 -24.92 -11.94 8.24
C LEU A 205 -26.01 -10.89 7.97
N ARG A 206 -25.88 -9.66 8.49
CA ARG A 206 -26.88 -8.59 8.28
C ARG A 206 -26.84 -7.99 6.86
N TYR A 207 -25.79 -8.25 6.10
CA TYR A 207 -25.59 -7.74 4.74
C TYR A 207 -25.90 -8.77 3.66
N ASN A 208 -26.60 -9.86 4.05
CA ASN A 208 -27.02 -10.91 3.14
C ASN A 208 -28.36 -10.58 2.47
#